data_b01f799ce837642923c6642b5083da89
#
_entry.id   b01f799ce837642923c6642b5083da89
#
_cell.length_a   1.000
_cell.length_b   1.000
_cell.length_c   1.000
_cell.angle_alpha   90.00
_cell.angle_beta   90.00
_cell.angle_gamma   90.00
#
_symmetry.space_group_name_H-M   'P 1'
#
loop_
_entity.id
_entity.type
_entity.pdbx_description
1 polymer ?
#
loop_
_entity_poly.entity_id
_entity_poly.type
_entity_poly.pdbx_seq_one_letter_code
_entity_poly.pdbx_strand_id
1 'polypeptide(L)'
;MSTKKRPETPESIALWRFSILGPLVSTRLEHGDRRTHFATAAQLEYEKPDGERVHVAARTIEDWYYTYLKDGWLGLMPAVRDDRNKSRAICPEIAARLLAAKRQKPRRSIVRLIKAFVRLKWVHEGELKRSTVHRLLQANALSLRPPREHGHERRSFLPEHACDLWVGDVMHGPRVRRADGQQGKSYLVTILDAATRFVIRSRFCADEGMLSHENVLLAAIEHHGLPRAYYVDRGAAYVADSLAKICADLGVHLIHTKARDPEAKGCIERWHRTLRDELLDELPPDIHTLDGLNAALWAWLAIEYHARTHSTTGRAPGLHFESELAYLRPVPGDINLRDVFLHRETRLVHKDGCVRFQGGFYEVPGDLVGERVELRFDPRRPDDSPLVFHRGVYRDVAIPLDRLANASGERRTLPAAEPVPEDMDIDALGLIEDEFYRTVYGATRAQDDIDIVVEDDDIDIDIDDGGAK
;
A
#
# COMPACT_ATOMS: atom_id res chain seq x y z
N MET A 1 -36.51 -8.02 18.78
CA MET A 1 -36.83 -6.61 18.45
C MET A 1 -35.96 -5.72 19.32
N SER A 2 -34.95 -5.09 18.76
CA SER A 2 -34.06 -4.18 19.51
C SER A 2 -34.75 -2.82 19.63
N THR A 3 -35.26 -2.50 20.81
CA THR A 3 -35.82 -1.20 21.13
C THR A 3 -34.75 -0.13 21.04
N LYS A 4 -34.81 0.73 20.03
CA LYS A 4 -33.97 1.92 19.95
C LYS A 4 -34.21 2.77 21.21
N LYS A 5 -33.21 2.85 22.10
CA LYS A 5 -33.23 3.79 23.24
C LYS A 5 -33.48 5.19 22.70
N ARG A 6 -34.48 5.90 23.29
CA ARG A 6 -34.74 7.32 22.97
C ARG A 6 -33.51 8.14 23.44
N PRO A 7 -33.03 9.11 22.65
CA PRO A 7 -31.94 9.96 23.11
C PRO A 7 -32.40 10.82 24.30
N GLU A 8 -31.66 10.73 25.41
CA GLU A 8 -31.88 11.57 26.58
C GLU A 8 -31.43 13.00 26.26
N THR A 9 -32.35 13.95 26.31
CA THR A 9 -32.03 15.37 26.28
C THR A 9 -31.91 15.93 27.71
N PRO A 10 -31.12 17.00 27.93
CA PRO A 10 -31.04 17.64 29.24
C PRO A 10 -32.40 18.02 29.83
N GLU A 11 -33.29 18.46 28.95
CA GLU A 11 -34.67 18.86 29.30
C GLU A 11 -35.51 17.64 29.71
N SER A 12 -35.40 16.51 29.01
CA SER A 12 -36.12 15.28 29.36
C SER A 12 -35.70 14.73 30.70
N ILE A 13 -34.40 14.85 31.02
CA ILE A 13 -33.84 14.45 32.33
C ILE A 13 -34.35 15.41 33.44
N ALA A 14 -34.37 16.71 33.18
CA ALA A 14 -34.88 17.69 34.15
C ALA A 14 -36.39 17.48 34.42
N LEU A 15 -37.17 17.20 33.37
CA LEU A 15 -38.59 16.89 33.49
C LEU A 15 -38.82 15.60 34.31
N TRP A 16 -38.04 14.58 34.08
CA TRP A 16 -38.07 13.33 34.84
C TRP A 16 -37.72 13.57 36.33
N ARG A 17 -36.66 14.32 36.63
CA ARG A 17 -36.33 14.70 38.01
C ARG A 17 -37.43 15.49 38.67
N PHE A 18 -38.04 16.42 37.92
CA PHE A 18 -39.15 17.23 38.43
C PHE A 18 -40.41 16.36 38.69
N SER A 19 -40.71 15.37 37.88
CA SER A 19 -41.85 14.47 38.10
C SER A 19 -41.71 13.71 39.42
N ILE A 20 -40.50 13.38 39.86
CA ILE A 20 -40.21 12.75 41.16
C ILE A 20 -40.40 13.76 42.29
N LEU A 21 -40.02 15.01 42.08
CA LEU A 21 -40.09 16.08 43.09
C LEU A 21 -41.45 16.72 43.21
N GLY A 22 -42.31 16.66 42.16
CA GLY A 22 -43.58 17.34 42.09
C GLY A 22 -44.46 17.13 43.32
N PRO A 23 -44.70 15.88 43.78
CA PRO A 23 -45.46 15.63 44.99
C PRO A 23 -44.81 16.23 46.28
N LEU A 24 -43.50 16.29 46.32
CA LEU A 24 -42.72 16.82 47.47
C LEU A 24 -42.70 18.34 47.52
N VAL A 25 -42.75 18.99 46.36
CA VAL A 25 -42.76 20.46 46.23
C VAL A 25 -44.17 21.04 46.43
N SER A 26 -45.22 20.32 45.98
CA SER A 26 -46.60 20.74 46.12
C SER A 26 -47.15 20.65 47.56
N THR A 27 -46.49 19.77 48.35
CA THR A 27 -46.86 19.60 49.79
C THR A 27 -46.00 20.51 50.64
N ARG A 28 -46.65 21.32 51.51
CA ARG A 28 -45.90 22.19 52.46
C ARG A 28 -45.30 21.31 53.56
N LEU A 29 -44.06 20.79 53.33
CA LEU A 29 -43.36 19.86 54.22
C LEU A 29 -42.78 20.62 55.45
N GLU A 30 -43.17 20.20 56.68
CA GLU A 30 -42.51 20.70 57.89
C GLU A 30 -41.11 20.15 58.05
N HIS A 31 -40.26 20.84 58.83
CA HIS A 31 -38.82 20.55 58.88
C HIS A 31 -38.48 19.15 59.38
N GLY A 32 -39.31 18.55 60.22
CA GLY A 32 -39.16 17.17 60.74
C GLY A 32 -39.60 16.04 59.78
N ASP A 33 -40.53 16.30 58.87
CA ASP A 33 -41.15 15.25 58.05
C ASP A 33 -40.45 14.99 56.71
N ARG A 34 -39.59 15.94 56.30
CA ARG A 34 -38.89 15.89 55.00
C ARG A 34 -38.13 14.57 54.80
N ARG A 35 -37.39 14.11 55.80
CA ARG A 35 -36.61 12.87 55.76
C ARG A 35 -37.46 11.65 55.46
N THR A 36 -38.63 11.57 56.09
CA THR A 36 -39.59 10.48 55.91
C THR A 36 -40.18 10.50 54.51
N HIS A 37 -40.51 11.68 53.96
CA HIS A 37 -41.02 11.82 52.60
C HIS A 37 -39.98 11.45 51.54
N PHE A 38 -38.70 11.81 51.72
CA PHE A 38 -37.62 11.39 50.81
C PHE A 38 -37.37 9.88 50.88
N ALA A 39 -37.46 9.27 52.08
CA ALA A 39 -37.33 7.82 52.20
C ALA A 39 -38.50 7.07 51.55
N THR A 40 -39.73 7.58 51.65
CA THR A 40 -40.90 7.03 50.97
C THR A 40 -40.80 7.13 49.46
N ALA A 41 -40.39 8.29 48.95
CA ALA A 41 -40.14 8.48 47.50
C ALA A 41 -39.06 7.57 46.96
N ALA A 42 -38.02 7.28 47.75
CA ALA A 42 -36.94 6.37 47.34
C ALA A 42 -37.35 4.90 47.19
N GLN A 43 -38.50 4.52 47.79
CA GLN A 43 -39.06 3.14 47.67
C GLN A 43 -39.84 2.93 46.35
N LEU A 44 -40.17 4.02 45.65
CA LEU A 44 -40.92 3.96 44.38
C LEU A 44 -39.98 3.66 43.21
N GLU A 45 -40.50 2.95 42.23
CA GLU A 45 -39.80 2.69 40.96
C GLU A 45 -40.22 3.78 39.96
N TYR A 46 -39.21 4.37 39.31
CA TYR A 46 -39.41 5.46 38.36
C TYR A 46 -38.87 5.05 36.97
N GLU A 47 -39.65 5.37 35.93
CA GLU A 47 -39.21 5.12 34.55
C GLU A 47 -38.46 6.33 34.02
N LYS A 48 -37.19 6.12 33.66
CA LYS A 48 -36.36 7.15 33.02
C LYS A 48 -36.83 7.48 31.59
N PRO A 49 -36.35 8.61 31.03
CA PRO A 49 -36.69 8.95 29.63
C PRO A 49 -36.25 7.93 28.60
N ASP A 50 -35.22 7.10 28.88
CA ASP A 50 -34.74 6.00 28.04
C ASP A 50 -35.56 4.69 28.20
N GLY A 51 -36.53 4.67 29.09
CA GLY A 51 -37.41 3.52 29.38
C GLY A 51 -36.86 2.57 30.45
N GLU A 52 -35.72 2.88 31.05
CA GLU A 52 -35.12 2.08 32.16
C GLU A 52 -35.87 2.38 33.46
N ARG A 53 -36.27 1.35 34.21
CA ARG A 53 -36.90 1.52 35.55
C ARG A 53 -35.81 1.48 36.62
N VAL A 54 -35.87 2.45 37.53
CA VAL A 54 -34.84 2.65 38.56
C VAL A 54 -35.44 3.10 39.88
N HIS A 55 -34.81 2.71 40.98
CA HIS A 55 -35.00 3.33 42.28
C HIS A 55 -34.00 4.50 42.45
N VAL A 56 -34.45 5.62 42.96
CA VAL A 56 -33.61 6.78 43.24
C VAL A 56 -33.34 6.88 44.72
N ALA A 57 -32.07 6.93 45.11
CA ALA A 57 -31.72 7.02 46.52
C ALA A 57 -32.30 8.29 47.18
N ALA A 58 -32.79 8.14 48.44
CA ALA A 58 -33.38 9.27 49.19
C ALA A 58 -32.46 10.50 49.23
N ARG A 59 -31.15 10.32 49.36
CA ARG A 59 -30.16 11.38 49.33
C ARG A 59 -30.14 12.11 48.00
N THR A 60 -30.26 11.41 46.89
CA THR A 60 -30.31 11.99 45.55
C THR A 60 -31.57 12.86 45.35
N ILE A 61 -32.71 12.35 45.85
CA ILE A 61 -34.01 13.09 45.83
C ILE A 61 -33.90 14.34 46.67
N GLU A 62 -33.31 14.26 47.86
CA GLU A 62 -33.04 15.40 48.74
C GLU A 62 -32.15 16.42 48.08
N ASP A 63 -31.03 16.01 47.46
CA ASP A 63 -30.11 16.93 46.76
C ASP A 63 -30.83 17.64 45.58
N TRP A 64 -31.67 16.92 44.79
CA TRP A 64 -32.48 17.55 43.74
C TRP A 64 -33.52 18.52 44.28
N TYR A 65 -34.14 18.19 45.42
CA TYR A 65 -35.15 19.04 46.05
C TYR A 65 -34.53 20.40 46.50
N TYR A 66 -33.42 20.37 47.18
CA TYR A 66 -32.76 21.61 47.60
C TYR A 66 -32.15 22.38 46.42
N THR A 67 -31.65 21.69 45.40
CA THR A 67 -31.17 22.32 44.17
C THR A 67 -32.33 23.01 43.43
N TYR A 68 -33.50 22.36 43.37
CA TYR A 68 -34.70 22.98 42.79
C TYR A 68 -35.20 24.20 43.57
N LEU A 69 -35.20 24.16 44.91
CA LEU A 69 -35.58 25.29 45.72
C LEU A 69 -34.62 26.49 45.58
N LYS A 70 -33.34 26.25 45.29
CA LYS A 70 -32.34 27.27 45.09
C LYS A 70 -32.32 27.84 43.66
N ASP A 71 -32.26 26.99 42.70
CA ASP A 71 -31.97 27.35 41.30
C ASP A 71 -33.14 27.08 40.34
N GLY A 72 -34.31 26.62 40.87
CA GLY A 72 -35.50 26.34 40.09
C GLY A 72 -35.28 25.20 39.08
N TRP A 73 -35.99 25.28 37.97
CA TRP A 73 -35.92 24.29 36.86
C TRP A 73 -34.49 24.09 36.35
N LEU A 74 -33.71 25.16 36.25
CA LEU A 74 -32.33 25.07 35.76
C LEU A 74 -31.43 24.20 36.62
N GLY A 75 -31.66 24.16 37.97
CA GLY A 75 -30.94 23.31 38.87
C GLY A 75 -31.17 21.80 38.65
N LEU A 76 -32.30 21.42 38.01
CA LEU A 76 -32.59 20.03 37.68
C LEU A 76 -31.91 19.56 36.37
N MET A 77 -31.42 20.46 35.57
CA MET A 77 -30.69 20.08 34.36
C MET A 77 -29.36 19.40 34.73
N PRO A 78 -28.98 18.35 33.98
CA PRO A 78 -27.66 17.74 34.19
C PRO A 78 -26.57 18.79 33.96
N ALA A 79 -25.65 18.91 34.91
CA ALA A 79 -24.50 19.80 34.76
C ALA A 79 -23.65 19.32 33.57
N VAL A 80 -23.37 20.20 32.64
CA VAL A 80 -22.43 19.94 31.55
C VAL A 80 -21.02 19.92 32.17
N ARG A 81 -20.33 18.81 32.05
CA ARG A 81 -18.98 18.71 32.58
C ARG A 81 -18.06 19.72 31.88
N ASP A 82 -17.36 20.55 32.59
CA ASP A 82 -16.40 21.53 32.06
C ASP A 82 -15.19 20.90 31.37
N ASP A 83 -14.98 19.61 31.57
CA ASP A 83 -13.91 18.83 30.94
C ASP A 83 -14.38 18.11 29.65
N ARG A 84 -15.62 18.34 29.19
CA ARG A 84 -16.11 17.79 27.93
C ARG A 84 -15.22 18.28 26.79
N ASN A 85 -14.65 17.31 26.03
CA ASN A 85 -13.69 17.54 24.94
C ASN A 85 -12.26 17.94 25.38
N LYS A 86 -11.95 18.04 26.67
CA LYS A 86 -10.58 18.21 27.16
C LYS A 86 -9.99 16.82 27.46
N SER A 87 -8.89 16.46 26.79
CA SER A 87 -8.21 15.19 27.07
C SER A 87 -7.37 15.34 28.32
N ARG A 88 -7.68 14.62 29.38
CA ARG A 88 -6.83 14.50 30.58
C ARG A 88 -5.58 13.65 30.34
N ALA A 89 -5.59 12.82 29.30
CA ALA A 89 -4.53 11.88 28.97
C ALA A 89 -3.43 12.46 28.06
N ILE A 90 -3.59 13.69 27.58
CA ILE A 90 -2.59 14.38 26.76
C ILE A 90 -2.34 15.75 27.38
N CYS A 91 -1.11 16.02 27.71
CA CYS A 91 -0.71 17.31 28.27
C CYS A 91 -1.02 18.45 27.26
N PRO A 92 -1.42 19.63 27.72
CA PRO A 92 -1.85 20.73 26.83
C PRO A 92 -0.80 21.12 25.78
N GLU A 93 0.47 21.06 26.12
CA GLU A 93 1.57 21.38 25.22
C GLU A 93 1.67 20.37 24.07
N ILE A 94 1.62 19.06 24.39
CA ILE A 94 1.63 18.00 23.40
C ILE A 94 0.36 18.03 22.54
N ALA A 95 -0.80 18.36 23.14
CA ALA A 95 -2.05 18.53 22.38
C ALA A 95 -1.93 19.68 21.37
N ALA A 96 -1.38 20.83 21.77
CA ALA A 96 -1.16 21.97 20.88
C ALA A 96 -0.22 21.59 19.70
N ARG A 97 0.88 20.90 19.98
CA ARG A 97 1.83 20.43 18.97
C ARG A 97 1.18 19.41 18.01
N LEU A 98 0.36 18.46 18.51
CA LEU A 98 -0.39 17.52 17.68
C LEU A 98 -1.35 18.23 16.72
N LEU A 99 -2.09 19.22 17.22
CA LEU A 99 -3.02 20.02 16.41
C LEU A 99 -2.27 20.84 15.35
N ALA A 100 -1.14 21.47 15.72
CA ALA A 100 -0.31 22.21 14.77
C ALA A 100 0.26 21.29 13.68
N ALA A 101 0.83 20.16 14.05
CA ALA A 101 1.38 19.18 13.11
C ALA A 101 0.30 18.59 12.18
N LYS A 102 -0.94 18.43 12.67
CA LYS A 102 -2.07 17.98 11.84
C LYS A 102 -2.59 19.07 10.91
N ARG A 103 -2.59 20.34 11.34
CA ARG A 103 -2.94 21.50 10.48
C ARG A 103 -1.92 21.71 9.38
N GLN A 104 -0.64 21.52 9.67
CA GLN A 104 0.44 21.64 8.69
C GLN A 104 0.30 20.59 7.58
N LYS A 105 -0.02 19.34 7.93
CA LYS A 105 -0.26 18.24 6.98
C LYS A 105 -1.60 17.55 7.30
N PRO A 106 -2.73 18.05 6.77
CA PRO A 106 -4.07 17.59 7.15
C PRO A 106 -4.34 16.11 6.87
N ARG A 107 -3.67 15.53 5.86
CA ARG A 107 -3.81 14.10 5.49
C ARG A 107 -2.93 13.17 6.32
N ARG A 108 -1.98 13.69 7.14
CA ARG A 108 -1.10 12.87 7.98
C ARG A 108 -1.90 11.95 8.89
N SER A 109 -1.60 10.64 8.86
CA SER A 109 -2.30 9.65 9.69
C SER A 109 -1.95 9.81 11.17
N ILE A 110 -2.89 9.40 12.06
CA ILE A 110 -2.67 9.46 13.51
C ILE A 110 -1.47 8.59 13.92
N VAL A 111 -1.32 7.44 13.29
CA VAL A 111 -0.20 6.52 13.56
C VAL A 111 1.13 7.21 13.22
N ARG A 112 1.20 7.89 12.07
CA ARG A 112 2.40 8.63 11.67
C ARG A 112 2.70 9.80 12.61
N LEU A 113 1.67 10.53 13.06
CA LEU A 113 1.82 11.57 14.06
C LEU A 113 2.43 11.02 15.36
N ILE A 114 1.88 9.93 15.89
CA ILE A 114 2.38 9.30 17.13
C ILE A 114 3.83 8.85 16.95
N LYS A 115 4.14 8.12 15.86
CA LYS A 115 5.52 7.68 15.57
C LYS A 115 6.49 8.86 15.48
N ALA A 116 6.10 9.96 14.82
CA ALA A 116 6.94 11.15 14.71
C ALA A 116 7.23 11.78 16.09
N PHE A 117 6.21 11.86 16.95
CA PHE A 117 6.36 12.42 18.31
C PHE A 117 7.26 11.55 19.20
N VAL A 118 7.19 10.22 19.06
CA VAL A 118 8.09 9.28 19.74
C VAL A 118 9.53 9.44 19.22
N ARG A 119 9.73 9.49 17.89
CA ARG A 119 11.07 9.71 17.28
C ARG A 119 11.70 11.03 17.70
N LEU A 120 10.89 12.09 17.82
CA LEU A 120 11.35 13.39 18.34
C LEU A 120 11.55 13.43 19.86
N LYS A 121 11.33 12.29 20.55
CA LYS A 121 11.43 12.18 22.01
C LYS A 121 10.53 13.16 22.78
N TRP A 122 9.44 13.61 22.17
CA TRP A 122 8.45 14.47 22.83
C TRP A 122 7.49 13.69 23.71
N VAL A 123 7.33 12.40 23.45
CA VAL A 123 6.50 11.44 24.19
C VAL A 123 7.19 10.08 24.20
N HIS A 124 6.89 9.27 25.20
CA HIS A 124 7.35 7.88 25.26
C HIS A 124 6.45 6.94 24.43
N GLU A 125 7.01 5.80 24.06
CA GLU A 125 6.24 4.77 23.36
C GLU A 125 5.07 4.29 24.23
N GLY A 126 3.86 4.18 23.65
CA GLY A 126 2.64 3.77 24.36
C GLY A 126 1.93 4.91 25.10
N GLU A 127 2.54 6.07 25.33
CA GLU A 127 1.95 7.20 26.04
C GLU A 127 0.75 7.80 25.28
N LEU A 128 0.87 7.95 23.96
CA LEU A 128 -0.20 8.42 23.11
C LEU A 128 -1.02 7.27 22.50
N LYS A 129 -2.21 7.02 23.05
CA LYS A 129 -3.15 6.06 22.46
C LYS A 129 -3.84 6.64 21.25
N ARG A 130 -3.91 5.87 20.15
CA ARG A 130 -4.57 6.26 18.89
C ARG A 130 -5.99 6.79 19.11
N SER A 131 -6.78 6.15 19.97
CA SER A 131 -8.16 6.57 20.28
C SER A 131 -8.22 7.94 20.96
N THR A 132 -7.25 8.27 21.82
CA THR A 132 -7.19 9.54 22.53
C THR A 132 -6.79 10.67 21.57
N VAL A 133 -5.77 10.44 20.72
CA VAL A 133 -5.38 11.40 19.66
C VAL A 133 -6.51 11.61 18.67
N HIS A 134 -7.22 10.52 18.27
CA HIS A 134 -8.38 10.64 17.37
C HIS A 134 -9.48 11.53 17.95
N ARG A 135 -9.84 11.35 19.25
CA ARG A 135 -10.83 12.18 19.93
C ARG A 135 -10.40 13.65 19.99
N LEU A 136 -9.12 13.92 20.28
CA LEU A 136 -8.57 15.28 20.26
C LEU A 136 -8.72 15.93 18.88
N LEU A 137 -8.36 15.22 17.81
CA LEU A 137 -8.47 15.72 16.44
C LEU A 137 -9.93 15.90 16.03
N GLN A 138 -10.81 15.01 16.44
CA GLN A 138 -12.25 15.08 16.15
C GLN A 138 -12.90 16.31 16.85
N ALA A 139 -12.57 16.54 18.12
CA ALA A 139 -13.03 17.70 18.86
C ALA A 139 -12.60 19.05 18.25
N ASN A 140 -11.50 19.05 17.48
CA ASN A 140 -10.98 20.22 16.78
C ASN A 140 -11.28 20.24 15.28
N ALA A 141 -12.23 19.42 14.80
CA ALA A 141 -12.64 19.29 13.38
C ALA A 141 -11.47 18.92 12.42
N LEU A 142 -10.41 18.28 12.94
CA LEU A 142 -9.24 17.88 12.17
C LEU A 142 -9.25 16.38 11.82
N SER A 143 -10.32 15.66 12.17
CA SER A 143 -10.51 14.25 11.83
C SER A 143 -11.29 14.13 10.52
N LEU A 144 -10.58 14.09 9.38
CA LEU A 144 -11.20 13.80 8.08
C LEU A 144 -11.49 12.30 7.99
N ARG A 145 -12.69 11.89 8.28
CA ARG A 145 -13.23 10.59 7.86
C ARG A 145 -14.40 10.83 6.93
N PRO A 146 -14.34 10.36 5.69
CA PRO A 146 -15.54 10.30 4.87
C PRO A 146 -16.58 9.39 5.55
N PRO A 147 -17.90 9.66 5.37
CA PRO A 147 -18.96 8.77 5.84
C PRO A 147 -18.69 7.35 5.33
N ARG A 148 -18.95 6.35 6.15
CA ARG A 148 -18.97 4.96 5.66
C ARG A 148 -20.14 4.85 4.69
N GLU A 149 -19.86 4.74 3.42
CA GLU A 149 -20.83 4.20 2.48
C GLU A 149 -21.17 2.79 2.95
N HIS A 150 -22.46 2.49 3.06
CA HIS A 150 -22.93 1.13 3.34
C HIS A 150 -22.63 0.29 2.10
N GLY A 151 -21.47 -0.33 2.09
CA GLY A 151 -21.01 -1.21 1.03
C GLY A 151 -21.79 -2.52 1.04
N HIS A 152 -22.00 -3.06 -0.15
CA HIS A 152 -22.47 -4.43 -0.37
C HIS A 152 -21.60 -5.43 0.42
N GLU A 153 -22.16 -6.58 0.74
CA GLU A 153 -21.47 -7.70 1.38
C GLU A 153 -20.20 -8.03 0.59
N ARG A 154 -19.02 -7.74 1.18
CA ARG A 154 -17.74 -7.97 0.52
C ARG A 154 -17.26 -9.35 0.86
N ARG A 155 -17.14 -10.22 -0.13
CA ARG A 155 -16.49 -11.52 0.01
C ARG A 155 -14.99 -11.30 0.06
N SER A 156 -14.31 -11.92 1.04
CA SER A 156 -12.86 -11.86 1.14
C SER A 156 -12.27 -12.87 0.17
N PHE A 157 -11.56 -12.41 -0.86
CA PHE A 157 -10.75 -13.26 -1.72
C PHE A 157 -9.30 -13.17 -1.23
N LEU A 158 -8.86 -14.21 -0.55
CA LEU A 158 -7.48 -14.36 -0.09
C LEU A 158 -6.93 -15.65 -0.67
N PRO A 159 -5.91 -15.61 -1.53
CA PRO A 159 -5.14 -16.78 -1.92
C PRO A 159 -4.52 -17.43 -0.69
N GLU A 160 -4.28 -18.72 -0.74
CA GLU A 160 -3.83 -19.51 0.41
C GLU A 160 -2.34 -19.30 0.68
N HIS A 161 -1.53 -19.30 -0.40
CA HIS A 161 -0.07 -19.23 -0.30
C HIS A 161 0.51 -18.04 -1.05
N ALA A 162 1.75 -17.69 -0.67
CA ALA A 162 2.54 -16.71 -1.41
C ALA A 162 2.67 -17.13 -2.89
N CYS A 163 2.65 -16.16 -3.78
CA CYS A 163 2.72 -16.35 -5.23
C CYS A 163 1.57 -17.14 -5.86
N ASP A 164 0.50 -17.48 -5.13
CA ASP A 164 -0.73 -17.96 -5.76
C ASP A 164 -1.36 -16.91 -6.65
N LEU A 165 -1.34 -15.65 -6.22
CA LEU A 165 -1.90 -14.53 -6.97
C LEU A 165 -1.08 -13.26 -6.78
N TRP A 166 -0.46 -12.79 -7.84
CA TRP A 166 0.05 -11.43 -7.90
C TRP A 166 -1.00 -10.48 -8.45
N VAL A 167 -1.04 -9.27 -7.91
CA VAL A 167 -1.93 -8.19 -8.36
C VAL A 167 -1.07 -7.04 -8.85
N GLY A 168 -1.19 -6.69 -10.13
CA GLY A 168 -0.51 -5.57 -10.75
C GLY A 168 -1.43 -4.37 -10.92
N ASP A 169 -0.91 -3.17 -10.63
CA ASP A 169 -1.63 -1.91 -10.87
C ASP A 169 -0.65 -0.76 -11.08
N VAL A 170 -1.14 0.28 -11.76
CA VAL A 170 -0.39 1.51 -12.00
C VAL A 170 -1.07 2.68 -11.31
N MET A 171 -0.29 3.48 -10.59
CA MET A 171 -0.77 4.67 -9.90
C MET A 171 -0.01 5.91 -10.36
N HIS A 172 -0.73 7.02 -10.60
CA HIS A 172 -0.08 8.31 -10.82
C HIS A 172 0.70 8.75 -9.58
N GLY A 173 1.99 9.04 -9.78
CA GLY A 173 2.90 9.53 -8.76
C GLY A 173 3.01 11.07 -8.74
N PRO A 174 3.94 11.62 -7.93
CA PRO A 174 4.26 13.03 -7.92
C PRO A 174 4.94 13.46 -9.23
N ARG A 175 4.99 14.78 -9.47
CA ARG A 175 5.76 15.32 -10.59
C ARG A 175 7.26 15.23 -10.29
N VAL A 176 8.04 14.89 -11.30
CA VAL A 176 9.49 14.74 -11.22
C VAL A 176 10.18 15.61 -12.28
N ARG A 177 11.41 16.00 -12.01
CA ARG A 177 12.29 16.63 -12.97
C ARG A 177 12.90 15.55 -13.87
N ARG A 178 12.72 15.68 -15.17
CA ARG A 178 13.35 14.82 -16.17
C ARG A 178 14.79 15.23 -16.45
N ALA A 179 15.53 14.39 -17.18
CA ALA A 179 16.90 14.69 -17.59
C ALA A 179 17.04 15.98 -18.41
N ASP A 180 16.01 16.37 -19.16
CA ASP A 180 15.90 17.62 -19.90
C ASP A 180 15.60 18.86 -19.03
N GLY A 181 15.49 18.67 -17.70
CA GLY A 181 15.16 19.72 -16.73
C GLY A 181 13.67 20.06 -16.63
N GLN A 182 12.82 19.53 -17.51
CA GLN A 182 11.37 19.76 -17.48
C GLN A 182 10.70 18.93 -16.40
N GLN A 183 9.54 19.41 -15.91
CA GLN A 183 8.70 18.64 -14.99
C GLN A 183 7.79 17.68 -15.76
N GLY A 184 7.90 16.40 -15.45
CA GLY A 184 7.08 15.34 -16.00
C GLY A 184 6.20 14.69 -14.94
N LYS A 185 5.23 13.88 -15.38
CA LYS A 185 4.49 12.97 -14.52
C LYS A 185 5.37 11.76 -14.21
N SER A 186 5.18 11.17 -13.03
CA SER A 186 5.69 9.84 -12.73
C SER A 186 4.53 8.86 -12.53
N TYR A 187 4.80 7.60 -12.74
CA TYR A 187 3.83 6.51 -12.65
C TYR A 187 4.42 5.40 -11.80
N LEU A 188 3.71 4.97 -10.80
CA LEU A 188 4.15 3.88 -9.94
C LEU A 188 3.55 2.58 -10.44
N VAL A 189 4.39 1.71 -10.96
CA VAL A 189 4.03 0.33 -11.28
C VAL A 189 4.28 -0.53 -10.06
N THR A 190 3.29 -1.30 -9.63
CA THR A 190 3.37 -2.15 -8.45
C THR A 190 2.86 -3.54 -8.73
N ILE A 191 3.56 -4.53 -8.22
CA ILE A 191 3.15 -5.93 -8.14
C ILE A 191 3.10 -6.31 -6.67
N LEU A 192 1.92 -6.71 -6.20
CA LEU A 192 1.63 -7.07 -4.82
C LEU A 192 1.23 -8.54 -4.73
N ASP A 193 1.81 -9.28 -3.81
CA ASP A 193 1.33 -10.61 -3.46
C ASP A 193 0.02 -10.52 -2.67
N ALA A 194 -1.01 -11.19 -3.18
CA ALA A 194 -2.35 -11.08 -2.61
C ALA A 194 -2.55 -11.87 -1.31
N ALA A 195 -1.76 -12.91 -1.03
CA ALA A 195 -1.81 -13.69 0.20
C ALA A 195 -1.13 -12.94 1.36
N THR A 196 0.14 -12.63 1.19
CA THR A 196 1.01 -12.12 2.24
C THR A 196 0.95 -10.61 2.38
N ARG A 197 0.47 -9.88 1.37
CA ARG A 197 0.54 -8.41 1.23
C ARG A 197 1.96 -7.89 1.04
N PHE A 198 2.89 -8.77 0.73
CA PHE A 198 4.25 -8.40 0.37
C PHE A 198 4.25 -7.69 -0.99
N VAL A 199 4.98 -6.59 -1.10
CA VAL A 199 5.18 -5.89 -2.37
C VAL A 199 6.33 -6.59 -3.08
N ILE A 200 6.00 -7.42 -4.05
CA ILE A 200 6.97 -8.20 -4.84
C ILE A 200 7.95 -7.26 -5.55
N ARG A 201 7.39 -6.27 -6.26
CA ARG A 201 8.17 -5.21 -6.88
C ARG A 201 7.33 -3.94 -7.01
N SER A 202 7.96 -2.80 -6.80
CA SER A 202 7.32 -1.51 -7.04
C SER A 202 8.36 -0.49 -7.48
N ARG A 203 8.03 0.30 -8.53
CA ARG A 203 8.96 1.27 -9.12
C ARG A 203 8.22 2.47 -9.71
N PHE A 204 8.73 3.67 -9.47
CA PHE A 204 8.32 4.86 -10.20
C PHE A 204 9.00 4.90 -11.56
N CYS A 205 8.20 5.04 -12.61
CA CYS A 205 8.59 5.10 -14.00
C CYS A 205 8.23 6.45 -14.61
N ALA A 206 8.86 6.80 -15.75
CA ALA A 206 8.58 8.04 -16.48
C ALA A 206 7.26 7.99 -17.27
N ASP A 207 6.77 6.78 -17.57
CA ASP A 207 5.56 6.51 -18.31
C ASP A 207 4.77 5.34 -17.71
N GLU A 208 3.51 5.22 -18.13
CA GLU A 208 2.61 4.11 -17.77
C GLU A 208 2.54 3.05 -18.87
N GLY A 209 3.50 3.07 -19.77
CA GLY A 209 3.54 2.19 -20.92
C GLY A 209 3.78 0.72 -20.55
N MET A 210 3.52 -0.12 -21.55
CA MET A 210 3.70 -1.57 -21.43
C MET A 210 5.13 -1.93 -21.03
N LEU A 211 6.13 -1.26 -21.63
CA LEU A 211 7.54 -1.55 -21.37
C LEU A 211 7.91 -1.30 -19.90
N SER A 212 7.42 -0.20 -19.30
CA SER A 212 7.62 0.07 -17.87
C SER A 212 7.02 -1.03 -16.99
N HIS A 213 5.85 -1.55 -17.36
CA HIS A 213 5.20 -2.65 -16.65
C HIS A 213 5.96 -3.98 -16.80
N GLU A 214 6.38 -4.30 -18.04
CA GLU A 214 7.16 -5.51 -18.34
C GLU A 214 8.51 -5.52 -17.61
N ASN A 215 9.18 -4.38 -17.51
CA ASN A 215 10.44 -4.27 -16.76
C ASN A 215 10.25 -4.56 -15.26
N VAL A 216 9.15 -4.07 -14.68
CA VAL A 216 8.84 -4.36 -13.27
C VAL A 216 8.46 -5.83 -13.08
N LEU A 217 7.73 -6.41 -14.05
CA LEU A 217 7.36 -7.84 -14.00
C LEU A 217 8.58 -8.74 -14.19
N LEU A 218 9.48 -8.42 -15.12
CA LEU A 218 10.72 -9.15 -15.33
C LEU A 218 11.54 -9.19 -14.04
N ALA A 219 11.82 -8.02 -13.45
CA ALA A 219 12.54 -7.92 -12.21
C ALA A 219 11.83 -8.63 -11.03
N ALA A 220 10.49 -8.64 -11.00
CA ALA A 220 9.73 -9.38 -10.00
C ALA A 220 9.94 -10.91 -10.14
N ILE A 221 9.93 -11.41 -11.38
CA ILE A 221 10.11 -12.84 -11.67
C ILE A 221 11.55 -13.27 -11.40
N GLU A 222 12.53 -12.47 -11.77
CA GLU A 222 13.95 -12.76 -11.54
C GLU A 222 14.26 -12.94 -10.05
N HIS A 223 13.63 -12.13 -9.17
CA HIS A 223 13.93 -12.16 -7.74
C HIS A 223 13.03 -13.11 -6.93
N HIS A 224 11.78 -13.34 -7.36
CA HIS A 224 10.79 -14.05 -6.55
C HIS A 224 10.16 -15.25 -7.26
N GLY A 225 10.63 -15.61 -8.47
CA GLY A 225 10.08 -16.71 -9.27
C GLY A 225 8.72 -16.38 -9.88
N LEU A 226 7.94 -17.42 -10.20
CA LEU A 226 6.71 -17.31 -10.98
C LEU A 226 5.46 -17.36 -10.09
N PRO A 227 4.50 -16.44 -10.26
CA PRO A 227 3.19 -16.60 -9.66
C PRO A 227 2.39 -17.69 -10.37
N ARG A 228 1.38 -18.26 -9.72
CA ARG A 228 0.40 -19.14 -10.39
C ARG A 228 -0.55 -18.34 -11.25
N ALA A 229 -0.97 -17.19 -10.76
CA ALA A 229 -1.84 -16.26 -11.49
C ALA A 229 -1.38 -14.81 -11.32
N TYR A 230 -1.61 -14.02 -12.36
CA TYR A 230 -1.33 -12.59 -12.39
C TYR A 230 -2.59 -11.82 -12.77
N TYR A 231 -3.04 -10.95 -11.88
CA TYR A 231 -4.25 -10.17 -12.02
C TYR A 231 -3.92 -8.71 -12.34
N VAL A 232 -4.45 -8.21 -13.47
CA VAL A 232 -4.20 -6.84 -13.97
C VAL A 232 -5.49 -6.15 -14.41
N ASP A 233 -5.47 -4.82 -14.47
CA ASP A 233 -6.61 -4.05 -14.99
C ASP A 233 -6.67 -4.13 -16.53
N ARG A 234 -7.89 -3.90 -17.05
CA ARG A 234 -8.14 -3.76 -18.50
C ARG A 234 -7.76 -2.39 -19.05
N GLY A 235 -7.35 -1.44 -18.20
CA GLY A 235 -7.09 -0.04 -18.59
C GLY A 235 -5.99 0.17 -19.63
N ALA A 236 -5.18 -0.83 -19.91
CA ALA A 236 -4.16 -0.80 -20.94
C ALA A 236 -4.48 -1.84 -22.02
N ALA A 237 -5.42 -1.53 -22.91
CA ALA A 237 -5.83 -2.41 -24.02
C ALA A 237 -4.65 -2.82 -24.93
N TYR A 238 -3.55 -2.08 -24.91
CA TYR A 238 -2.33 -2.37 -25.66
C TYR A 238 -1.39 -3.34 -24.96
N VAL A 239 -1.56 -3.55 -23.66
CA VAL A 239 -0.75 -4.47 -22.85
C VAL A 239 -1.19 -5.93 -23.08
N ALA A 240 -2.40 -6.17 -23.56
CA ALA A 240 -3.03 -7.48 -23.53
C ALA A 240 -2.25 -8.55 -24.30
N ASP A 241 -1.75 -8.26 -25.51
CA ASP A 241 -1.16 -9.29 -26.36
C ASP A 241 0.26 -9.69 -25.93
N SER A 242 1.12 -8.74 -25.61
CA SER A 242 2.49 -9.03 -25.18
C SER A 242 2.51 -9.67 -23.77
N LEU A 243 1.80 -9.09 -22.82
CA LEU A 243 1.70 -9.62 -21.46
C LEU A 243 1.04 -11.01 -21.45
N ALA A 244 0.01 -11.22 -22.29
CA ALA A 244 -0.63 -12.53 -22.41
C ALA A 244 0.32 -13.59 -22.94
N LYS A 245 1.18 -13.25 -23.91
CA LYS A 245 2.23 -14.16 -24.42
C LYS A 245 3.28 -14.46 -23.36
N ILE A 246 3.81 -13.44 -22.69
CA ILE A 246 4.78 -13.61 -21.59
C ILE A 246 4.21 -14.56 -20.53
N CYS A 247 2.99 -14.31 -20.07
CA CYS A 247 2.35 -15.15 -19.07
C CYS A 247 2.12 -16.57 -19.56
N ALA A 248 1.72 -16.75 -20.83
CA ALA A 248 1.50 -18.08 -21.44
C ALA A 248 2.82 -18.86 -21.56
N ASP A 249 3.89 -18.22 -22.02
CA ASP A 249 5.22 -18.83 -22.16
C ASP A 249 5.79 -19.28 -20.79
N LEU A 250 5.47 -18.54 -19.71
CA LEU A 250 5.87 -18.85 -18.34
C LEU A 250 4.90 -19.75 -17.58
N GLY A 251 3.79 -20.15 -18.18
CA GLY A 251 2.75 -20.95 -17.52
C GLY A 251 2.08 -20.20 -16.34
N VAL A 252 1.93 -18.88 -16.47
CA VAL A 252 1.25 -18.02 -15.52
C VAL A 252 -0.17 -17.72 -16.02
N HIS A 253 -1.17 -17.94 -15.18
CA HIS A 253 -2.56 -17.63 -15.52
C HIS A 253 -2.85 -16.13 -15.45
N LEU A 254 -2.93 -15.46 -16.61
CA LEU A 254 -3.28 -14.05 -16.68
C LEU A 254 -4.78 -13.83 -16.47
N ILE A 255 -5.13 -13.00 -15.49
CA ILE A 255 -6.51 -12.66 -15.15
C ILE A 255 -6.72 -11.17 -15.38
N HIS A 256 -7.67 -10.81 -16.24
CA HIS A 256 -8.08 -9.41 -16.42
C HIS A 256 -9.30 -9.09 -15.56
N THR A 257 -9.31 -7.91 -14.95
CA THR A 257 -10.48 -7.42 -14.20
C THR A 257 -11.73 -7.49 -15.07
N LYS A 258 -12.80 -8.09 -14.55
CA LYS A 258 -14.15 -7.87 -15.11
C LYS A 258 -14.58 -6.45 -14.72
N ALA A 259 -15.25 -5.75 -15.66
CA ALA A 259 -15.86 -4.47 -15.35
C ALA A 259 -16.74 -4.61 -14.10
N ARG A 260 -16.40 -3.87 -13.00
CA ARG A 260 -17.09 -3.88 -11.71
C ARG A 260 -16.79 -5.07 -10.77
N ASP A 261 -15.60 -5.67 -10.82
CA ASP A 261 -15.16 -6.59 -9.77
C ASP A 261 -14.14 -5.89 -8.84
N PRO A 262 -14.59 -5.25 -7.75
CA PRO A 262 -13.72 -4.45 -6.87
C PRO A 262 -12.94 -5.31 -5.86
N GLU A 263 -13.25 -6.62 -5.72
CA GLU A 263 -12.75 -7.39 -4.58
C GLU A 263 -11.28 -7.76 -4.72
N ALA A 264 -10.85 -8.21 -5.90
CA ALA A 264 -9.46 -8.57 -6.13
C ALA A 264 -8.51 -7.35 -6.14
N LYS A 265 -8.99 -6.16 -6.57
CA LYS A 265 -8.23 -4.91 -6.53
C LYS A 265 -8.16 -4.25 -5.15
N GLY A 266 -9.04 -4.62 -4.24
CA GLY A 266 -9.13 -3.95 -2.93
C GLY A 266 -7.84 -3.99 -2.10
N CYS A 267 -6.97 -4.98 -2.32
CA CYS A 267 -5.68 -5.07 -1.63
C CYS A 267 -4.68 -4.04 -2.14
N ILE A 268 -4.53 -3.92 -3.48
CA ILE A 268 -3.56 -2.99 -4.07
C ILE A 268 -4.04 -1.54 -3.96
N GLU A 269 -5.36 -1.28 -4.06
CA GLU A 269 -5.92 0.05 -3.82
C GLU A 269 -5.67 0.52 -2.38
N ARG A 270 -5.80 -0.38 -1.40
CA ARG A 270 -5.50 -0.09 0.00
C ARG A 270 -4.02 0.18 0.19
N TRP A 271 -3.15 -0.60 -0.46
CA TRP A 271 -1.72 -0.37 -0.44
C TRP A 271 -1.35 0.99 -1.04
N HIS A 272 -1.90 1.36 -2.21
CA HIS A 272 -1.71 2.68 -2.80
C HIS A 272 -2.14 3.82 -1.87
N ARG A 273 -3.23 3.63 -1.13
CA ARG A 273 -3.65 4.61 -0.12
C ARG A 273 -2.64 4.72 1.02
N THR A 274 -2.16 3.58 1.53
CA THR A 274 -1.14 3.56 2.58
C THR A 274 0.15 4.25 2.12
N LEU A 275 0.58 3.98 0.89
CA LEU A 275 1.74 4.62 0.28
C LEU A 275 1.55 6.15 0.19
N ARG A 276 0.39 6.63 -0.28
CA ARG A 276 0.12 8.07 -0.36
C ARG A 276 0.16 8.72 1.02
N ASP A 277 -0.53 8.13 1.99
CA ASP A 277 -0.65 8.68 3.33
C ASP A 277 0.67 8.63 4.12
N GLU A 278 1.51 7.64 3.88
CA GLU A 278 2.70 7.38 4.71
C GLU A 278 4.03 7.72 4.03
N LEU A 279 4.12 7.67 2.72
CA LEU A 279 5.32 8.03 1.96
C LEU A 279 5.14 9.34 1.21
N LEU A 280 4.16 9.42 0.27
CA LEU A 280 4.08 10.57 -0.63
C LEU A 280 3.72 11.88 0.08
N ASP A 281 2.86 11.83 1.10
CA ASP A 281 2.53 13.00 1.91
C ASP A 281 3.69 13.46 2.84
N GLU A 282 4.72 12.62 3.01
CA GLU A 282 5.89 12.88 3.85
C GLU A 282 7.16 13.20 3.05
N LEU A 283 7.11 13.08 1.70
CA LEU A 283 8.28 13.37 0.86
C LEU A 283 8.78 14.80 1.12
N PRO A 284 10.09 14.96 1.32
CA PRO A 284 10.69 16.28 1.41
C PRO A 284 10.60 17.00 0.05
N PRO A 285 10.54 18.34 0.04
CA PRO A 285 10.32 19.11 -1.18
C PRO A 285 11.48 19.07 -2.19
N ASP A 286 12.63 18.54 -1.81
CA ASP A 286 13.84 18.40 -2.62
C ASP A 286 13.92 17.08 -3.40
N ILE A 287 13.05 16.13 -3.14
CA ILE A 287 12.98 14.89 -3.95
C ILE A 287 12.18 15.17 -5.22
N HIS A 288 12.92 15.37 -6.33
CA HIS A 288 12.34 15.74 -7.63
C HIS A 288 12.70 14.80 -8.77
N THR A 289 13.46 13.72 -8.52
CA THR A 289 13.91 12.77 -9.55
C THR A 289 13.26 11.41 -9.38
N LEU A 290 13.21 10.61 -10.44
CA LEU A 290 12.73 9.22 -10.36
C LEU A 290 13.59 8.39 -9.40
N ASP A 291 14.91 8.55 -9.44
CA ASP A 291 15.84 7.81 -8.58
C ASP A 291 15.62 8.16 -7.12
N GLY A 292 15.47 9.45 -6.80
CA GLY A 292 15.15 9.88 -5.43
C GLY A 292 13.81 9.34 -4.93
N LEU A 293 12.78 9.29 -5.80
CA LEU A 293 11.50 8.69 -5.47
C LEU A 293 11.62 7.18 -5.23
N ASN A 294 12.37 6.49 -6.08
CA ASN A 294 12.59 5.05 -5.97
C ASN A 294 13.38 4.72 -4.70
N ALA A 295 14.45 5.44 -4.41
CA ALA A 295 15.22 5.26 -3.17
C ALA A 295 14.34 5.44 -1.92
N ALA A 296 13.51 6.50 -1.89
CA ALA A 296 12.57 6.72 -0.79
C ALA A 296 11.50 5.61 -0.68
N LEU A 297 11.01 5.13 -1.82
CA LEU A 297 10.03 4.03 -1.89
C LEU A 297 10.63 2.74 -1.32
N TRP A 298 11.80 2.35 -1.77
CA TRP A 298 12.41 1.08 -1.37
C TRP A 298 12.83 1.11 0.10
N ALA A 299 13.40 2.21 0.58
CA ALA A 299 13.69 2.39 2.00
C ALA A 299 12.42 2.31 2.87
N TRP A 300 11.32 2.95 2.45
CA TRP A 300 10.06 2.88 3.16
C TRP A 300 9.45 1.47 3.13
N LEU A 301 9.52 0.77 1.99
CA LEU A 301 9.07 -0.62 1.88
C LEU A 301 9.81 -1.52 2.85
N ALA A 302 11.15 -1.47 2.85
CA ALA A 302 11.99 -2.32 3.67
C ALA A 302 11.81 -2.04 5.17
N ILE A 303 11.90 -0.79 5.58
CA ILE A 303 11.95 -0.42 7.00
C ILE A 303 10.57 -0.28 7.65
N GLU A 304 9.56 0.14 6.88
CA GLU A 304 8.24 0.46 7.44
C GLU A 304 7.15 -0.51 7.01
N TYR A 305 6.98 -0.72 5.70
CA TYR A 305 5.82 -1.47 5.22
C TYR A 305 5.96 -2.98 5.44
N HIS A 306 7.08 -3.56 5.02
CA HIS A 306 7.32 -5.01 5.13
C HIS A 306 7.55 -5.46 6.58
N ALA A 307 8.10 -4.59 7.44
CA ALA A 307 8.38 -4.90 8.84
C ALA A 307 7.18 -4.71 9.77
N ARG A 308 6.13 -4.00 9.35
CA ARG A 308 4.97 -3.68 10.18
C ARG A 308 3.88 -4.73 10.05
N THR A 309 3.30 -5.17 11.19
CA THR A 309 2.13 -6.07 11.20
C THR A 309 0.97 -5.50 10.38
N HIS A 310 0.55 -6.22 9.35
CA HIS A 310 -0.55 -5.83 8.48
C HIS A 310 -1.90 -6.21 9.11
N SER A 311 -2.85 -5.26 9.13
CA SER A 311 -4.13 -5.41 9.84
C SER A 311 -5.03 -6.54 9.32
N THR A 312 -4.86 -6.98 8.08
CA THR A 312 -5.69 -8.05 7.49
C THR A 312 -5.07 -9.43 7.73
N THR A 313 -3.76 -9.57 7.59
CA THR A 313 -3.06 -10.86 7.74
C THR A 313 -2.62 -11.13 9.17
N GLY A 314 -2.54 -10.10 10.02
CA GLY A 314 -2.04 -10.21 11.40
C GLY A 314 -0.53 -10.44 11.50
N ARG A 315 0.19 -10.44 10.37
CA ARG A 315 1.65 -10.65 10.28
C ARG A 315 2.30 -9.50 9.54
N ALA A 316 3.59 -9.29 9.74
CA ALA A 316 4.40 -8.42 8.92
C ALA A 316 4.54 -9.02 7.52
N PRO A 317 4.32 -8.26 6.42
CA PRO A 317 4.37 -8.81 5.06
C PRO A 317 5.68 -9.51 4.72
N GLY A 318 6.84 -8.97 5.16
CA GLY A 318 8.15 -9.58 4.97
C GLY A 318 8.22 -10.97 5.61
N LEU A 319 8.02 -11.06 6.92
CA LEU A 319 8.03 -12.32 7.67
C LEU A 319 6.98 -13.32 7.16
N HIS A 320 5.82 -12.81 6.69
CA HIS A 320 4.79 -13.68 6.15
C HIS A 320 5.26 -14.30 4.83
N PHE A 321 5.82 -13.50 3.94
CA PHE A 321 6.34 -13.97 2.65
C PHE A 321 7.51 -14.96 2.85
N GLU A 322 8.46 -14.67 3.74
CA GLU A 322 9.57 -15.56 4.10
C GLU A 322 9.07 -16.92 4.62
N SER A 323 8.01 -16.93 5.43
CA SER A 323 7.44 -18.20 5.93
C SER A 323 6.80 -19.07 4.83
N GLU A 324 6.59 -18.53 3.64
CA GLU A 324 5.93 -19.17 2.51
C GLU A 324 6.90 -19.50 1.34
N LEU A 325 8.21 -19.33 1.52
CA LEU A 325 9.23 -19.57 0.47
C LEU A 325 9.15 -20.97 -0.15
N ALA A 326 8.72 -21.97 0.60
CA ALA A 326 8.55 -23.35 0.10
C ALA A 326 7.49 -23.48 -1.01
N TYR A 327 6.59 -22.51 -1.18
CA TYR A 327 5.54 -22.49 -2.19
C TYR A 327 5.93 -21.73 -3.46
N LEU A 328 7.10 -21.09 -3.48
CA LEU A 328 7.57 -20.35 -4.65
C LEU A 328 7.86 -21.29 -5.81
N ARG A 329 7.52 -20.85 -7.02
CA ARG A 329 7.80 -21.55 -8.26
C ARG A 329 9.04 -20.92 -8.91
N PRO A 330 10.19 -21.59 -8.92
CA PRO A 330 11.36 -21.09 -9.62
C PRO A 330 11.10 -21.05 -11.13
N VAL A 331 11.80 -20.18 -11.83
CA VAL A 331 11.83 -20.19 -13.29
C VAL A 331 12.52 -21.48 -13.74
N PRO A 332 11.90 -22.28 -14.63
CA PRO A 332 12.57 -23.48 -15.17
C PRO A 332 13.89 -23.13 -15.84
N GLY A 333 14.95 -23.91 -15.55
CA GLY A 333 16.30 -23.61 -16.02
C GLY A 333 16.50 -23.68 -17.56
N ASP A 334 15.52 -24.23 -18.29
CA ASP A 334 15.47 -24.25 -19.75
C ASP A 334 14.82 -23.01 -20.36
N ILE A 335 14.26 -22.11 -19.54
CA ILE A 335 13.61 -20.88 -19.98
C ILE A 335 14.60 -19.71 -19.83
N ASN A 336 14.95 -19.11 -20.96
CA ASN A 336 15.63 -17.84 -20.97
C ASN A 336 14.58 -16.68 -20.82
N LEU A 337 14.53 -16.06 -19.66
CA LEU A 337 13.59 -14.96 -19.39
C LEU A 337 13.73 -13.80 -20.38
N ARG A 338 14.95 -13.48 -20.83
CA ARG A 338 15.17 -12.42 -21.82
C ARG A 338 14.44 -12.69 -23.11
N ASP A 339 14.46 -13.95 -23.58
CA ASP A 339 13.77 -14.34 -24.81
C ASP A 339 12.25 -14.31 -24.69
N VAL A 340 11.73 -14.63 -23.50
CA VAL A 340 10.29 -14.55 -23.20
C VAL A 340 9.77 -13.12 -23.27
N PHE A 341 10.58 -12.15 -22.83
CA PHE A 341 10.21 -10.74 -22.82
C PHE A 341 10.56 -10.00 -24.12
N LEU A 342 10.99 -10.71 -25.18
CA LEU A 342 11.12 -10.11 -26.52
C LEU A 342 9.74 -9.83 -27.10
N HIS A 343 9.58 -8.65 -27.66
CA HIS A 343 8.40 -8.30 -28.45
C HIS A 343 8.40 -9.05 -29.77
N ARG A 344 7.22 -9.34 -30.32
CA ARG A 344 7.05 -10.17 -31.51
C ARG A 344 6.22 -9.44 -32.54
N GLU A 345 6.75 -9.31 -33.76
CA GLU A 345 6.03 -8.75 -34.90
C GLU A 345 6.10 -9.71 -36.09
N THR A 346 4.94 -10.02 -36.69
CA THR A 346 4.91 -10.84 -37.92
C THR A 346 5.08 -9.94 -39.14
N ARG A 347 6.00 -10.32 -40.01
CA ARG A 347 6.28 -9.62 -41.27
C ARG A 347 6.29 -10.62 -42.45
N LEU A 348 5.89 -10.13 -43.62
CA LEU A 348 6.05 -10.86 -44.87
C LEU A 348 7.44 -10.56 -45.43
N VAL A 349 8.17 -11.58 -45.82
CA VAL A 349 9.45 -11.43 -46.53
C VAL A 349 9.16 -11.11 -47.99
N HIS A 350 9.68 -9.96 -48.45
CA HIS A 350 9.52 -9.50 -49.80
C HIS A 350 10.41 -10.28 -50.77
N LYS A 351 10.18 -10.11 -52.11
CA LYS A 351 10.92 -10.79 -53.17
C LYS A 351 12.43 -10.54 -53.16
N ASP A 352 12.85 -9.41 -52.59
CA ASP A 352 14.24 -8.99 -52.40
C ASP A 352 14.90 -9.59 -51.15
N GLY A 353 14.25 -10.52 -50.47
CA GLY A 353 14.74 -11.10 -49.21
C GLY A 353 14.70 -10.16 -48.00
N CYS A 354 13.95 -9.06 -48.09
CA CYS A 354 13.89 -8.09 -47.07
C CYS A 354 12.56 -8.06 -46.31
N VAL A 355 12.61 -7.64 -45.04
CA VAL A 355 11.46 -7.27 -44.22
C VAL A 355 11.54 -5.81 -43.80
N ARG A 356 10.39 -5.17 -43.65
CA ARG A 356 10.33 -3.80 -43.10
C ARG A 356 10.06 -3.90 -41.60
N PHE A 357 10.95 -3.31 -40.80
CA PHE A 357 10.85 -3.31 -39.35
C PHE A 357 11.27 -1.93 -38.81
N GLN A 358 10.46 -1.32 -37.92
CA GLN A 358 10.70 0.00 -37.26
C GLN A 358 11.20 1.11 -38.21
N GLY A 359 10.65 1.14 -39.42
CA GLY A 359 11.01 2.16 -40.43
C GLY A 359 12.25 1.83 -41.28
N GLY A 360 13.03 0.82 -40.92
CA GLY A 360 14.17 0.27 -41.64
C GLY A 360 13.82 -0.92 -42.51
N PHE A 361 14.75 -1.34 -43.37
CA PHE A 361 14.72 -2.58 -44.12
C PHE A 361 15.81 -3.51 -43.60
N TYR A 362 15.49 -4.77 -43.41
CA TYR A 362 16.39 -5.78 -42.90
C TYR A 362 16.38 -7.00 -43.85
N GLU A 363 17.54 -7.54 -44.11
CA GLU A 363 17.72 -8.79 -44.87
C GLU A 363 17.46 -9.98 -43.93
N VAL A 364 16.81 -10.99 -44.46
CA VAL A 364 16.53 -12.25 -43.78
C VAL A 364 16.97 -13.40 -44.68
N PRO A 365 17.09 -14.67 -44.19
CA PRO A 365 17.47 -15.81 -44.99
C PRO A 365 16.61 -15.92 -46.26
N GLY A 366 17.29 -16.12 -47.43
CA GLY A 366 16.65 -16.05 -48.75
C GLY A 366 15.64 -17.19 -49.01
N ASP A 367 15.73 -18.29 -48.30
CA ASP A 367 14.77 -19.40 -48.35
C ASP A 367 13.40 -19.04 -47.74
N LEU A 368 13.29 -17.88 -47.07
CA LEU A 368 12.06 -17.39 -46.47
C LEU A 368 11.30 -16.40 -47.36
N VAL A 369 11.76 -16.15 -48.58
CA VAL A 369 11.08 -15.23 -49.50
C VAL A 369 9.64 -15.69 -49.77
N GLY A 370 8.69 -14.78 -49.59
CA GLY A 370 7.26 -15.06 -49.72
C GLY A 370 6.59 -15.63 -48.48
N GLU A 371 7.37 -16.01 -47.47
CA GLU A 371 6.87 -16.55 -46.20
C GLU A 371 6.62 -15.44 -45.19
N ARG A 372 5.81 -15.76 -44.16
CA ARG A 372 5.64 -14.89 -42.99
C ARG A 372 6.60 -15.31 -41.90
N VAL A 373 7.41 -14.36 -41.45
CA VAL A 373 8.37 -14.55 -40.33
C VAL A 373 7.93 -13.78 -39.12
N GLU A 374 8.25 -14.30 -37.94
CA GLU A 374 8.11 -13.59 -36.67
C GLU A 374 9.47 -12.96 -36.34
N LEU A 375 9.48 -11.62 -36.21
CA LEU A 375 10.63 -10.86 -35.73
C LEU A 375 10.50 -10.72 -34.22
N ARG A 376 11.52 -11.17 -33.47
CA ARG A 376 11.61 -10.97 -32.02
C ARG A 376 12.68 -9.95 -31.71
N PHE A 377 12.35 -8.96 -30.91
CA PHE A 377 13.26 -7.85 -30.60
C PHE A 377 13.05 -7.37 -29.16
N ASP A 378 14.12 -6.84 -28.56
CA ASP A 378 14.07 -6.20 -27.26
C ASP A 378 13.73 -4.70 -27.44
N PRO A 379 12.55 -4.23 -27.02
CA PRO A 379 12.22 -2.81 -27.13
C PRO A 379 13.08 -1.90 -26.22
N ARG A 380 13.82 -2.48 -25.28
CA ARG A 380 14.78 -1.77 -24.42
C ARG A 380 16.12 -1.53 -25.13
N ARG A 381 16.37 -2.26 -26.20
CA ARG A 381 17.57 -2.19 -27.03
C ARG A 381 17.17 -1.96 -28.49
N PRO A 382 16.71 -0.74 -28.82
CA PRO A 382 16.18 -0.45 -30.17
C PRO A 382 17.22 -0.57 -31.29
N ASP A 383 18.50 -0.52 -30.93
CA ASP A 383 19.62 -0.62 -31.88
C ASP A 383 20.00 -2.09 -32.19
N ASP A 384 19.50 -3.05 -31.41
CA ASP A 384 19.77 -4.46 -31.64
C ASP A 384 18.95 -4.97 -32.82
N SER A 385 19.57 -5.75 -33.67
CA SER A 385 18.93 -6.40 -34.81
C SER A 385 17.90 -7.44 -34.34
N PRO A 386 16.70 -7.48 -34.93
CA PRO A 386 15.68 -8.44 -34.53
C PRO A 386 16.07 -9.87 -34.91
N LEU A 387 15.67 -10.82 -34.07
CA LEU A 387 15.81 -12.25 -34.34
C LEU A 387 14.70 -12.73 -35.27
N VAL A 388 15.01 -13.56 -36.23
CA VAL A 388 14.08 -14.10 -37.22
C VAL A 388 13.64 -15.50 -36.78
N PHE A 389 12.33 -15.67 -36.63
CA PHE A 389 11.71 -16.96 -36.35
C PHE A 389 10.74 -17.33 -37.49
N HIS A 390 10.76 -18.58 -37.93
CA HIS A 390 9.78 -19.11 -38.88
C HIS A 390 9.12 -20.36 -38.29
N ARG A 391 7.78 -20.34 -38.18
CA ARG A 391 6.99 -21.45 -37.59
C ARG A 391 7.48 -21.83 -36.16
N GLY A 392 7.87 -20.84 -35.37
CA GLY A 392 8.35 -21.02 -33.99
C GLY A 392 9.83 -21.44 -33.86
N VAL A 393 10.52 -21.68 -34.98
CA VAL A 393 11.94 -22.07 -34.98
C VAL A 393 12.81 -20.86 -35.27
N TYR A 394 13.86 -20.64 -34.45
CA TYR A 394 14.89 -19.64 -34.73
C TYR A 394 15.59 -19.93 -36.04
N ARG A 395 15.77 -18.91 -36.87
CA ARG A 395 16.39 -19.02 -38.18
C ARG A 395 17.71 -18.25 -38.26
N ASP A 396 17.70 -16.98 -37.90
CA ASP A 396 18.86 -16.10 -37.96
C ASP A 396 18.59 -14.76 -37.29
N VAL A 397 19.58 -13.86 -37.32
CA VAL A 397 19.45 -12.43 -36.98
C VAL A 397 19.18 -11.65 -38.27
N ALA A 398 18.18 -10.78 -38.27
CA ALA A 398 17.90 -9.92 -39.41
C ALA A 398 19.02 -8.84 -39.53
N ILE A 399 19.58 -8.67 -40.72
CA ILE A 399 20.70 -7.76 -40.97
C ILE A 399 20.16 -6.44 -41.56
N PRO A 400 20.54 -5.25 -41.07
CA PRO A 400 20.15 -3.99 -41.69
C PRO A 400 20.59 -3.95 -43.15
N LEU A 401 19.64 -3.57 -44.05
CA LEU A 401 19.88 -3.55 -45.51
C LEU A 401 20.93 -2.51 -45.86
N ASP A 402 22.10 -2.92 -46.35
CA ASP A 402 23.10 -2.04 -46.98
C ASP A 402 22.94 -2.05 -48.48
N ARG A 403 22.24 -1.02 -49.01
CA ARG A 403 21.99 -0.88 -50.46
C ARG A 403 23.24 -0.67 -51.30
N LEU A 404 24.29 -0.08 -50.71
CA LEU A 404 25.54 0.17 -51.43
C LEU A 404 26.35 -1.11 -51.56
N ALA A 405 26.48 -1.87 -50.46
CA ALA A 405 27.14 -3.18 -50.48
C ALA A 405 26.40 -4.16 -51.40
N ASN A 406 25.06 -4.12 -51.41
CA ASN A 406 24.27 -4.98 -52.29
C ASN A 406 24.39 -4.61 -53.76
N ALA A 407 24.60 -3.33 -54.12
CA ALA A 407 24.81 -2.89 -55.49
C ALA A 407 26.20 -3.27 -56.02
N SER A 408 27.21 -3.42 -55.17
CA SER A 408 28.58 -3.84 -55.54
C SER A 408 28.72 -5.39 -55.60
N GLY A 409 27.71 -6.13 -55.11
CA GLY A 409 27.76 -7.58 -55.01
C GLY A 409 28.62 -8.11 -53.85
N GLU A 410 29.24 -7.22 -53.10
CA GLU A 410 30.00 -7.56 -51.92
C GLU A 410 29.04 -7.64 -50.70
N ARG A 411 28.69 -8.86 -50.29
CA ARG A 411 27.97 -9.05 -49.04
C ARG A 411 28.90 -8.72 -47.89
N ARG A 412 28.52 -7.75 -47.05
CA ARG A 412 29.17 -7.57 -45.76
C ARG A 412 29.00 -8.85 -44.93
N THR A 413 30.09 -9.57 -44.75
CA THR A 413 30.20 -10.52 -43.63
C THR A 413 30.24 -9.64 -42.37
N LEU A 414 29.21 -9.69 -41.56
CA LEU A 414 29.31 -9.14 -40.22
C LEU A 414 30.47 -9.88 -39.53
N PRO A 415 31.43 -9.16 -38.93
CA PRO A 415 32.40 -9.83 -38.07
C PRO A 415 31.59 -10.64 -37.05
N ALA A 416 31.94 -11.91 -36.90
CA ALA A 416 31.44 -12.68 -35.76
C ALA A 416 31.64 -11.80 -34.53
N ALA A 417 30.59 -11.57 -33.76
CA ALA A 417 30.72 -10.84 -32.52
C ALA A 417 31.85 -11.53 -31.75
N GLU A 418 32.94 -10.81 -31.52
CA GLU A 418 33.98 -11.33 -30.67
C GLU A 418 33.29 -11.76 -29.37
N PRO A 419 33.51 -12.99 -28.92
CA PRO A 419 32.92 -13.43 -27.66
C PRO A 419 33.42 -12.42 -26.61
N VAL A 420 32.49 -11.62 -26.09
CA VAL A 420 32.78 -10.75 -24.97
C VAL A 420 33.27 -11.66 -23.86
N PRO A 421 34.48 -11.50 -23.36
CA PRO A 421 34.97 -12.32 -22.25
C PRO A 421 33.91 -12.26 -21.15
N GLU A 422 33.53 -13.40 -20.56
CA GLU A 422 32.49 -13.50 -19.51
C GLU A 422 32.73 -12.53 -18.33
N ASP A 423 34.02 -12.16 -18.14
CA ASP A 423 34.50 -11.21 -17.13
C ASP A 423 34.34 -9.72 -17.52
N MET A 424 33.89 -9.40 -18.76
CA MET A 424 33.61 -8.02 -19.21
C MET A 424 32.13 -7.69 -19.31
N ASP A 425 31.23 -8.60 -19.00
CA ASP A 425 29.80 -8.30 -18.90
C ASP A 425 29.54 -7.55 -17.58
N ILE A 426 29.83 -6.24 -17.61
CA ILE A 426 29.56 -5.38 -16.45
C ILE A 426 28.04 -5.21 -16.34
N ASP A 427 27.42 -6.02 -15.51
CA ASP A 427 26.05 -5.78 -15.08
C ASP A 427 26.02 -4.54 -14.15
N ALA A 428 26.00 -3.36 -14.77
CA ALA A 428 25.98 -2.10 -14.03
C ALA A 428 24.72 -1.95 -13.15
N LEU A 429 23.62 -2.60 -13.50
CA LEU A 429 22.43 -2.63 -12.67
C LEU A 429 22.58 -3.60 -11.50
N GLY A 430 23.18 -4.77 -11.73
CA GLY A 430 23.52 -5.71 -10.67
C GLY A 430 24.46 -5.09 -9.64
N LEU A 431 25.47 -4.32 -10.07
CA LEU A 431 26.38 -3.61 -9.17
C LEU A 431 25.64 -2.57 -8.29
N ILE A 432 24.68 -1.84 -8.86
CA ILE A 432 23.87 -0.87 -8.11
C ILE A 432 22.89 -1.60 -7.16
N GLU A 433 22.33 -2.73 -7.59
CA GLU A 433 21.52 -3.58 -6.73
C GLU A 433 22.32 -4.20 -5.61
N ASP A 434 23.53 -4.67 -5.86
CA ASP A 434 24.44 -5.20 -4.85
C ASP A 434 24.85 -4.12 -3.84
N GLU A 435 25.10 -2.90 -4.29
CA GLU A 435 25.38 -1.77 -3.41
C GLU A 435 24.15 -1.41 -2.55
N PHE A 436 22.96 -1.48 -3.12
CA PHE A 436 21.70 -1.29 -2.41
C PHE A 436 21.48 -2.39 -1.36
N TYR A 437 21.63 -3.66 -1.73
CA TYR A 437 21.47 -4.79 -0.81
C TYR A 437 22.50 -4.72 0.33
N ARG A 438 23.76 -4.39 0.02
CA ARG A 438 24.81 -4.21 1.03
C ARG A 438 24.53 -3.05 1.97
N THR A 439 24.00 -1.94 1.44
CA THR A 439 23.75 -0.73 2.23
C THR A 439 22.49 -0.83 3.08
N VAL A 440 21.45 -1.51 2.58
CA VAL A 440 20.13 -1.56 3.23
C VAL A 440 19.93 -2.80 4.09
N TYR A 441 20.55 -3.92 3.70
CA TYR A 441 20.34 -5.21 4.36
C TYR A 441 21.61 -5.80 5.00
N GLY A 442 22.78 -5.17 4.82
CA GLY A 442 24.05 -5.75 5.27
C GLY A 442 24.40 -7.10 4.63
N ALA A 443 23.82 -7.40 3.46
CA ALA A 443 23.93 -8.68 2.77
C ALA A 443 24.46 -8.48 1.35
N THR A 444 25.23 -9.46 0.84
CA THR A 444 25.62 -9.55 -0.58
C THR A 444 24.63 -10.41 -1.33
N ARG A 445 24.34 -10.04 -2.60
CA ARG A 445 23.54 -10.86 -3.51
C ARG A 445 24.30 -12.14 -3.82
N ALA A 446 23.74 -13.31 -3.51
CA ALA A 446 24.30 -14.59 -3.92
C ALA A 446 24.15 -14.75 -5.44
N GLN A 447 25.25 -15.12 -6.14
CA GLN A 447 25.26 -15.17 -7.61
C GLN A 447 24.51 -16.36 -8.20
N ASP A 448 24.16 -17.39 -7.44
CA ASP A 448 23.59 -18.63 -7.98
C ASP A 448 22.38 -19.22 -7.23
N ASP A 449 21.97 -18.68 -6.08
CA ASP A 449 20.78 -19.17 -5.36
C ASP A 449 20.07 -18.05 -4.60
N ILE A 450 18.76 -18.14 -4.49
CA ILE A 450 17.85 -17.17 -3.85
C ILE A 450 18.07 -17.14 -2.30
N ASP A 451 19.27 -17.38 -1.83
CA ASP A 451 19.61 -17.27 -0.43
C ASP A 451 20.23 -15.91 -0.13
N ILE A 452 19.49 -15.07 0.58
CA ILE A 452 20.05 -13.87 1.21
C ILE A 452 21.01 -14.36 2.30
N VAL A 453 22.31 -14.37 2.00
CA VAL A 453 23.32 -14.59 3.04
C VAL A 453 23.41 -13.31 3.86
N VAL A 454 22.78 -13.31 5.02
CA VAL A 454 23.01 -12.31 6.04
C VAL A 454 24.40 -12.64 6.65
N GLU A 455 25.39 -11.81 6.38
CA GLU A 455 26.62 -11.87 7.19
C GLU A 455 26.22 -11.43 8.61
N ASP A 456 26.20 -12.38 9.53
CA ASP A 456 26.14 -12.09 10.96
C ASP A 456 27.45 -11.37 11.33
N ASP A 457 27.45 -10.04 11.25
CA ASP A 457 28.43 -9.26 12.00
C ASP A 457 28.11 -9.50 13.48
N ASP A 458 28.92 -10.33 14.10
CA ASP A 458 28.96 -10.51 15.55
C ASP A 458 29.05 -9.14 16.24
N ILE A 459 27.88 -8.57 16.54
CA ILE A 459 27.81 -7.49 17.52
C ILE A 459 27.95 -8.19 18.87
N ASP A 460 29.20 -8.32 19.32
CA ASP A 460 29.52 -8.60 20.72
C ASP A 460 28.84 -7.54 21.59
N ILE A 461 27.65 -7.86 22.05
CA ILE A 461 27.03 -7.12 23.14
C ILE A 461 27.68 -7.66 24.41
N ASP A 462 28.73 -7.00 24.86
CA ASP A 462 29.24 -7.14 26.21
C ASP A 462 28.09 -6.88 27.21
N ILE A 463 27.45 -7.95 27.64
CA ILE A 463 26.56 -7.90 28.78
C ILE A 463 27.48 -7.91 30.01
N ASP A 464 27.76 -6.71 30.50
CA ASP A 464 28.40 -6.49 31.81
C ASP A 464 27.48 -7.07 32.91
N ASP A 465 27.81 -8.28 33.32
CA ASP A 465 27.14 -9.01 34.40
C ASP A 465 27.62 -8.38 35.73
N GLY A 466 27.05 -7.22 36.06
CA GLY A 466 27.24 -6.54 37.35
C GLY A 466 26.76 -7.40 38.52
N GLY A 467 27.64 -8.29 38.96
CA GLY A 467 27.44 -9.10 40.16
C GLY A 467 27.20 -8.25 41.40
N ALA A 468 26.02 -8.44 41.98
CA ALA A 468 25.68 -7.95 43.27
C ALA A 468 26.55 -8.61 44.37
N LYS A 469 27.13 -7.80 45.20
CA LYS A 469 27.36 -8.09 46.61
C LYS A 469 26.59 -7.11 47.45
#